data_0e6ccbc2871c64706415675c78f9b9ce
#
_entry.id   0e6ccbc2871c64706415675c78f9b9ce
#
_cell.length_a   1.000
_cell.length_b   1.000
_cell.length_c   1.000
_cell.angle_alpha   90.00
_cell.angle_beta   90.00
_cell.angle_gamma   90.00
#
_symmetry.space_group_name_H-M   'P 1'
#
loop_
_entity.id
_entity.type
_entity.pdbx_description
1 polymer ?
#
loop_
_entity_poly.entity_id
_entity_poly.type
_entity_poly.pdbx_seq_one_letter_code
_entity_poly.pdbx_strand_id
1 'polypeptide(L)'
;ALMDVAIGRNMGSVKSSDIKKLLVSEVLPLACHLTGAMEPITMLGTFSLERPLGTVKVEDDGSAHFKVPANRALSFTALDADGRAVKKMQSFVNFMPGTVTSCIGCHERRDMAPPPIMHKLKALRRPADGIAPIPGVDCGEVPDFTRDIQPILTKYCAGCHNPSNFAAKIDLTPGMGPIFARSYYALYMARQL
;
A
#
# COMPACT_ATOMS: atom_id res chain seq x y z
N ALA A 1 -8.83 -2.12 16.04
CA ALA A 1 -8.77 -0.66 16.19
C ALA A 1 -7.31 -0.21 16.10
N LEU A 2 -7.06 0.96 15.54
CA LEU A 2 -5.76 1.62 15.45
C LEU A 2 -5.85 2.92 16.26
N MET A 3 -4.85 3.19 17.09
CA MET A 3 -4.89 4.36 17.98
C MET A 3 -4.44 5.63 17.23
N ASP A 4 -3.28 5.62 16.60
CA ASP A 4 -2.79 6.74 15.78
C ASP A 4 -1.89 6.23 14.66
N VAL A 5 -2.33 6.43 13.44
CA VAL A 5 -1.64 5.98 12.22
C VAL A 5 -0.27 6.65 12.04
N ALA A 6 -0.04 7.82 12.61
CA ALA A 6 1.23 8.53 12.53
C ALA A 6 2.29 8.02 13.54
N ILE A 7 1.90 7.20 14.51
CA ILE A 7 2.86 6.53 15.38
C ILE A 7 3.51 5.38 14.60
N GLY A 8 4.80 5.46 14.34
CA GLY A 8 5.50 4.40 13.62
C GLY A 8 6.97 4.71 13.39
N ARG A 9 7.69 3.71 12.90
CA ARG A 9 9.09 3.89 12.50
C ARG A 9 9.17 4.65 11.18
N ASN A 10 10.16 5.53 11.09
CA ASN A 10 10.44 6.26 9.84
C ASN A 10 9.25 7.06 9.30
N MET A 11 8.42 7.61 10.18
CA MET A 11 7.31 8.49 9.78
C MET A 11 7.78 9.90 9.42
N GLY A 12 9.01 10.29 9.81
CA GLY A 12 9.56 11.60 9.51
C GLY A 12 8.69 12.73 10.06
N SER A 13 8.30 13.65 9.18
CA SER A 13 7.44 14.80 9.50
C SER A 13 5.95 14.53 9.31
N VAL A 14 5.54 13.29 9.00
CA VAL A 14 4.15 12.93 8.77
C VAL A 14 3.34 13.08 10.05
N LYS A 15 2.24 13.83 9.97
CA LYS A 15 1.30 14.06 11.07
C LYS A 15 0.05 13.20 10.89
N SER A 16 -0.66 12.93 11.97
CA SER A 16 -1.93 12.21 11.95
C SER A 16 -2.94 12.86 11.00
N SER A 17 -2.92 14.20 10.94
CA SER A 17 -3.79 15.00 10.06
C SER A 17 -3.51 14.83 8.56
N ASP A 18 -2.31 14.37 8.18
CA ASP A 18 -1.92 14.21 6.78
C ASP A 18 -2.49 12.92 6.17
N ILE A 19 -2.88 11.97 7.03
CA ILE A 19 -3.41 10.67 6.63
C ILE A 19 -4.93 10.69 6.78
N LYS A 20 -5.63 10.37 5.70
CA LYS A 20 -7.10 10.41 5.64
C LYS A 20 -7.73 9.03 5.48
N LYS A 21 -7.00 8.09 4.92
CA LYS A 21 -7.48 6.72 4.68
C LYS A 21 -6.36 5.71 4.88
N LEU A 22 -6.75 4.47 5.14
CA LEU A 22 -5.89 3.31 4.98
C LEU A 22 -6.40 2.48 3.81
N LEU A 23 -5.55 2.20 2.84
CA LEU A 23 -5.77 1.15 1.86
C LEU A 23 -5.52 -0.19 2.56
N VAL A 24 -6.47 -1.06 2.47
CA VAL A 24 -6.38 -2.44 2.96
C VAL A 24 -6.08 -3.33 1.77
N SER A 25 -4.97 -4.04 1.81
CA SER A 25 -4.58 -5.01 0.78
C SER A 25 -4.45 -6.40 1.38
N GLU A 26 -4.82 -7.41 0.61
CA GLU A 26 -4.52 -8.80 0.92
C GLU A 26 -3.21 -9.19 0.26
N VAL A 27 -2.29 -9.71 1.06
CA VAL A 27 -1.03 -10.28 0.58
C VAL A 27 -1.30 -11.71 0.16
N LEU A 28 -1.12 -12.00 -1.11
CA LEU A 28 -1.40 -13.31 -1.69
C LEU A 28 -0.16 -14.21 -1.62
N PRO A 29 -0.34 -15.52 -1.48
CA PRO A 29 0.75 -16.47 -1.59
C PRO A 29 1.32 -16.45 -3.02
N LEU A 30 2.61 -16.75 -3.16
CA LEU A 30 3.22 -16.98 -4.48
C LEU A 30 2.53 -18.15 -5.17
N ALA A 31 2.20 -17.96 -6.44
CA ALA A 31 1.48 -18.96 -7.23
C ALA A 31 2.32 -20.24 -7.48
N CYS A 32 3.65 -20.10 -7.60
CA CYS A 32 4.55 -21.23 -7.78
C CYS A 32 6.00 -20.89 -7.42
N HIS A 33 6.74 -21.92 -7.04
CA HIS A 33 8.18 -21.93 -6.89
C HIS A 33 8.77 -22.78 -8.02
N LEU A 34 9.27 -22.18 -9.07
CA LEU A 34 9.77 -22.91 -10.23
C LEU A 34 11.23 -23.37 -10.08
N THR A 35 12.03 -22.67 -9.30
CA THR A 35 13.50 -22.86 -9.33
C THR A 35 14.12 -23.13 -7.96
N GLY A 36 13.36 -23.26 -6.89
CA GLY A 36 13.92 -23.33 -5.53
C GLY A 36 14.56 -22.02 -5.04
N ALA A 37 14.75 -21.05 -5.94
CA ALA A 37 15.08 -19.66 -5.62
C ALA A 37 13.83 -18.82 -5.77
N MET A 38 13.73 -17.74 -5.00
CA MET A 38 12.61 -16.81 -5.11
C MET A 38 12.73 -16.03 -6.41
N GLU A 39 11.71 -16.13 -7.26
CA GLU A 39 11.60 -15.27 -8.43
C GLU A 39 11.12 -13.88 -8.00
N PRO A 40 11.81 -12.80 -8.38
CA PRO A 40 11.41 -11.46 -8.00
C PRO A 40 10.12 -11.07 -8.74
N ILE A 41 9.09 -10.69 -7.98
CA ILE A 41 7.88 -10.07 -8.52
C ILE A 41 8.10 -8.58 -8.71
N THR A 42 8.99 -7.99 -7.92
CA THR A 42 9.40 -6.59 -8.00
C THR A 42 10.93 -6.48 -7.99
N MET A 43 11.46 -5.35 -8.47
CA MET A 43 12.90 -5.07 -8.42
C MET A 43 13.48 -5.12 -7.00
N LEU A 44 12.70 -4.81 -5.99
CA LEU A 44 13.11 -4.88 -4.58
C LEU A 44 13.07 -6.31 -4.01
N GLY A 45 12.61 -7.27 -4.79
CA GLY A 45 12.49 -8.65 -4.33
C GLY A 45 11.52 -8.85 -3.18
N THR A 46 10.49 -8.00 -3.08
CA THR A 46 9.49 -8.12 -2.00
C THR A 46 8.63 -9.36 -2.13
N PHE A 47 8.61 -9.98 -3.30
CA PHE A 47 8.01 -11.29 -3.61
C PHE A 47 6.54 -11.44 -3.20
N SER A 48 5.85 -10.35 -2.91
CA SER A 48 4.46 -10.38 -2.50
C SER A 48 3.56 -9.81 -3.59
N LEU A 49 2.57 -10.59 -3.99
CA LEU A 49 1.43 -10.09 -4.74
C LEU A 49 0.44 -9.48 -3.75
N GLU A 50 -0.05 -8.30 -4.05
CA GLU A 50 -1.04 -7.63 -3.22
C GLU A 50 -2.30 -7.35 -4.03
N ARG A 51 -3.44 -7.69 -3.46
CA ARG A 51 -4.76 -7.40 -4.01
C ARG A 51 -5.43 -6.33 -3.14
N PRO A 52 -5.82 -5.16 -3.70
CA PRO A 52 -6.54 -4.16 -2.92
C PRO A 52 -7.93 -4.70 -2.54
N LEU A 53 -8.31 -4.54 -1.28
CA LEU A 53 -9.66 -4.85 -0.80
C LEU A 53 -10.54 -3.61 -0.70
N GLY A 54 -9.94 -2.44 -0.61
CA GLY A 54 -10.61 -1.16 -0.48
C GLY A 54 -9.96 -0.27 0.56
N THR A 55 -10.67 0.77 0.98
CA THR A 55 -10.15 1.76 1.93
C THR A 55 -11.03 1.87 3.17
N VAL A 56 -10.42 2.29 4.27
CA VAL A 56 -11.10 2.65 5.52
C VAL A 56 -10.70 4.06 5.94
N LYS A 57 -11.62 4.76 6.60
CA LYS A 57 -11.39 6.13 7.06
C LYS A 57 -10.43 6.17 8.24
N VAL A 58 -9.58 7.20 8.26
CA VAL A 58 -8.80 7.61 9.43
C VAL A 58 -9.38 8.92 9.96
N GLU A 59 -9.58 9.01 11.27
CA GLU A 59 -10.05 10.24 11.93
C GLU A 59 -8.90 11.26 12.06
N ASP A 60 -9.25 12.52 12.34
CA ASP A 60 -8.26 13.60 12.42
C ASP A 60 -7.26 13.44 13.58
N ASP A 61 -7.63 12.64 14.58
CA ASP A 61 -6.73 12.23 15.67
C ASP A 61 -5.84 11.02 15.33
N GLY A 62 -5.85 10.59 14.07
CA GLY A 62 -5.09 9.44 13.58
C GLY A 62 -5.72 8.09 13.90
N SER A 63 -6.83 8.05 14.62
CA SER A 63 -7.47 6.80 15.00
C SER A 63 -8.31 6.20 13.86
N ALA A 64 -8.41 4.86 13.84
CA ALA A 64 -9.26 4.14 12.92
C ALA A 64 -9.87 2.91 13.60
N HIS A 65 -11.15 2.63 13.32
CA HIS A 65 -11.88 1.48 13.83
C HIS A 65 -12.67 0.83 12.69
N PHE A 66 -12.26 -0.35 12.29
CA PHE A 66 -12.80 -1.00 11.10
C PHE A 66 -12.80 -2.51 11.20
N LYS A 67 -13.59 -3.15 10.34
CA LYS A 67 -13.69 -4.61 10.18
C LYS A 67 -12.84 -5.04 9.01
N VAL A 68 -12.15 -6.17 9.15
CA VAL A 68 -11.35 -6.79 8.10
C VAL A 68 -11.67 -8.27 7.98
N PRO A 69 -11.44 -8.91 6.82
CA PRO A 69 -11.53 -10.35 6.68
C PRO A 69 -10.57 -11.05 7.64
N ALA A 70 -11.06 -12.10 8.26
CA ALA A 70 -10.24 -12.97 9.12
C ALA A 70 -9.51 -14.03 8.28
N ASN A 71 -8.44 -14.62 8.87
CA ASN A 71 -7.65 -15.69 8.25
C ASN A 71 -7.02 -15.31 6.90
N ARG A 72 -6.73 -14.03 6.71
CA ARG A 72 -6.03 -13.51 5.52
C ARG A 72 -4.83 -12.70 5.96
N ALA A 73 -3.76 -12.76 5.18
CA ALA A 73 -2.61 -11.91 5.35
C ALA A 73 -2.94 -10.51 4.81
N LEU A 74 -3.00 -9.50 5.69
CA LEU A 74 -3.39 -8.14 5.32
C LEU A 74 -2.22 -7.19 5.49
N SER A 75 -2.08 -6.25 4.56
CA SER A 75 -1.17 -5.11 4.67
C SER A 75 -1.95 -3.80 4.59
N PHE A 76 -1.37 -2.74 5.14
CA PHE A 76 -2.00 -1.42 5.17
C PHE A 76 -1.08 -0.38 4.57
N THR A 77 -1.67 0.50 3.74
CA THR A 77 -0.98 1.68 3.21
C THR A 77 -1.72 2.93 3.63
N ALA A 78 -1.03 3.84 4.30
CA ALA A 78 -1.58 5.13 4.68
C ALA A 78 -1.66 6.05 3.46
N LEU A 79 -2.83 6.65 3.24
CA LEU A 79 -3.12 7.54 2.12
C LEU A 79 -3.45 8.94 2.61
N ASP A 80 -2.99 9.95 1.86
CA ASP A 80 -3.35 11.35 2.05
C ASP A 80 -4.76 11.67 1.52
N ALA A 81 -5.10 12.96 1.48
CA ALA A 81 -6.38 13.44 0.97
C ALA A 81 -6.57 13.18 -0.53
N ASP A 82 -5.48 13.18 -1.30
CA ASP A 82 -5.49 12.95 -2.74
C ASP A 82 -5.42 11.46 -3.10
N GLY A 83 -5.35 10.58 -2.09
CA GLY A 83 -5.22 9.14 -2.27
C GLY A 83 -3.79 8.67 -2.57
N ARG A 84 -2.78 9.52 -2.36
CA ARG A 84 -1.39 9.14 -2.54
C ARG A 84 -0.87 8.40 -1.33
N ALA A 85 0.00 7.42 -1.57
CA ALA A 85 0.63 6.65 -0.51
C ALA A 85 1.65 7.51 0.27
N VAL A 86 1.41 7.68 1.56
CA VAL A 86 2.31 8.36 2.50
C VAL A 86 3.25 7.35 3.15
N LYS A 87 2.71 6.21 3.53
CA LYS A 87 3.46 5.14 4.19
C LYS A 87 2.85 3.79 3.87
N LYS A 88 3.68 2.81 3.53
CA LYS A 88 3.28 1.43 3.30
C LYS A 88 3.84 0.51 4.40
N MET A 89 3.03 -0.41 4.88
CA MET A 89 3.47 -1.50 5.74
C MET A 89 4.34 -2.47 4.91
N GLN A 90 5.51 -2.84 5.43
CA GLN A 90 6.45 -3.73 4.73
C GLN A 90 6.24 -5.22 5.03
N SER A 91 5.31 -5.53 5.90
CA SER A 91 4.94 -6.90 6.27
C SER A 91 3.42 -7.06 6.22
N PHE A 92 2.93 -8.14 6.76
CA PHE A 92 1.50 -8.38 6.87
C PHE A 92 1.12 -8.80 8.29
N VAL A 93 -0.17 -8.74 8.57
CA VAL A 93 -0.78 -9.18 9.82
C VAL A 93 -1.98 -10.08 9.53
N ASN A 94 -2.19 -11.10 10.35
CA ASN A 94 -3.36 -11.96 10.31
C ASN A 94 -4.27 -11.67 11.50
N PHE A 95 -5.56 -11.75 11.27
CA PHE A 95 -6.58 -11.58 12.31
C PHE A 95 -7.39 -12.87 12.46
N MET A 96 -7.67 -13.23 13.69
CA MET A 96 -8.53 -14.39 14.01
C MET A 96 -10.00 -14.01 13.86
N PRO A 97 -10.87 -14.95 13.45
CA PRO A 97 -12.31 -14.72 13.41
C PRO A 97 -12.88 -14.30 14.77
N GLY A 98 -13.76 -13.31 14.77
CA GLY A 98 -14.47 -12.85 15.96
C GLY A 98 -13.62 -12.12 17.01
N THR A 99 -12.33 -11.88 16.72
CA THR A 99 -11.46 -11.16 17.68
C THR A 99 -11.45 -9.66 17.41
N VAL A 100 -11.18 -8.90 18.46
CA VAL A 100 -10.88 -7.46 18.38
C VAL A 100 -9.40 -7.29 18.65
N THR A 101 -8.69 -6.77 17.66
CA THR A 101 -7.26 -6.47 17.75
C THR A 101 -7.05 -4.97 17.80
N SER A 102 -6.11 -4.51 18.63
CA SER A 102 -5.73 -3.11 18.72
C SER A 102 -4.26 -2.93 18.42
N CYS A 103 -3.95 -1.89 17.61
CA CYS A 103 -2.60 -1.47 17.31
C CYS A 103 -2.38 -0.05 17.82
N ILE A 104 -1.18 0.25 18.34
CA ILE A 104 -0.83 1.59 18.80
C ILE A 104 -0.65 2.50 17.57
N GLY A 105 0.04 2.01 16.55
CA GLY A 105 0.31 2.77 15.35
C GLY A 105 0.71 1.90 14.15
N CYS A 106 1.22 2.55 13.12
CA CYS A 106 1.76 1.89 11.93
C CYS A 106 3.19 1.40 12.20
N HIS A 107 3.33 0.22 12.76
CA HIS A 107 4.62 -0.41 13.05
C HIS A 107 5.44 0.36 14.09
N GLU A 108 4.86 0.52 15.27
CA GLU A 108 5.47 1.14 16.44
C GLU A 108 6.72 0.37 16.93
N ARG A 109 7.50 1.00 17.77
CA ARG A 109 8.66 0.38 18.41
C ARG A 109 8.20 -0.62 19.47
N ARG A 110 8.95 -1.70 19.68
CA ARG A 110 8.65 -2.75 20.64
C ARG A 110 8.72 -2.29 22.11
N ASP A 111 9.38 -1.18 22.37
CA ASP A 111 9.54 -0.55 23.68
C ASP A 111 8.46 0.50 23.98
N MET A 112 7.45 0.63 23.12
CA MET A 112 6.33 1.56 23.32
C MET A 112 5.15 0.86 23.99
N ALA A 113 4.61 1.49 25.01
CA ALA A 113 3.32 1.13 25.60
C ALA A 113 2.23 2.09 25.11
N PRO A 114 0.98 1.64 24.94
CA PRO A 114 -0.12 2.53 24.58
C PRO A 114 -0.34 3.56 25.69
N PRO A 115 -0.46 4.86 25.34
CA PRO A 115 -0.86 5.84 26.32
C PRO A 115 -2.30 5.57 26.82
N PRO A 116 -2.66 5.98 28.03
CA PRO A 116 -3.95 5.67 28.66
C PRO A 116 -5.10 6.55 28.11
N ILE A 117 -5.15 6.73 26.77
CA ILE A 117 -6.12 7.59 26.09
C ILE A 117 -7.08 6.85 25.16
N MET A 118 -7.04 5.50 25.17
CA MET A 118 -7.86 4.67 24.26
C MET A 118 -9.36 5.05 24.30
N HIS A 119 -9.88 5.41 25.46
CA HIS A 119 -11.27 5.83 25.63
C HIS A 119 -11.61 7.19 24.98
N LYS A 120 -10.61 7.98 24.60
CA LYS A 120 -10.77 9.31 23.97
C LYS A 120 -10.73 9.27 22.45
N LEU A 121 -10.35 8.13 21.85
CA LEU A 121 -10.18 8.01 20.41
C LEU A 121 -11.50 8.25 19.67
N LYS A 122 -11.48 9.13 18.68
CA LYS A 122 -12.68 9.49 17.88
C LYS A 122 -13.26 8.27 17.17
N ALA A 123 -12.43 7.40 16.62
CA ALA A 123 -12.87 6.22 15.90
C ALA A 123 -13.65 5.22 16.78
N LEU A 124 -13.39 5.16 18.08
CA LEU A 124 -14.10 4.25 19.00
C LEU A 124 -15.47 4.79 19.44
N ARG A 125 -15.83 6.04 19.11
CA ARG A 125 -17.13 6.62 19.44
C ARG A 125 -18.26 6.16 18.52
N ARG A 126 -17.94 5.42 17.49
CA ARG A 126 -18.88 4.91 16.50
C ARG A 126 -18.61 3.43 16.19
N PRO A 127 -19.58 2.72 15.59
CA PRO A 127 -19.36 1.35 15.14
C PRO A 127 -18.16 1.24 14.16
N ALA A 128 -17.56 0.05 14.11
CA ALA A 128 -16.47 -0.22 13.19
C ALA A 128 -16.90 -0.08 11.74
N ASP A 129 -16.11 0.63 10.92
CA ASP A 129 -16.35 0.80 9.49
C ASP A 129 -16.20 -0.52 8.73
N GLY A 130 -16.96 -0.68 7.66
CA GLY A 130 -16.64 -1.63 6.60
C GLY A 130 -15.51 -1.09 5.70
N ILE A 131 -14.89 -1.99 4.94
CA ILE A 131 -13.97 -1.60 3.87
C ILE A 131 -14.82 -1.03 2.71
N ALA A 132 -14.54 0.20 2.32
CA ALA A 132 -15.19 0.86 1.19
C ALA A 132 -14.44 0.55 -0.12
N PRO A 133 -15.13 0.26 -1.22
CA PRO A 133 -14.49 0.04 -2.50
C PRO A 133 -13.76 1.30 -2.98
N ILE A 134 -12.74 1.14 -3.81
CA ILE A 134 -12.00 2.24 -4.42
C ILE A 134 -12.67 2.55 -5.76
N PRO A 135 -13.15 3.79 -5.98
CA PRO A 135 -13.78 4.16 -7.24
C PRO A 135 -12.85 3.89 -8.44
N GLY A 136 -13.35 3.18 -9.45
CA GLY A 136 -12.59 2.88 -10.67
C GLY A 136 -11.53 1.79 -10.54
N VAL A 137 -11.44 1.12 -9.38
CA VAL A 137 -10.51 0.01 -9.15
C VAL A 137 -11.30 -1.26 -8.91
N ASP A 138 -10.98 -2.32 -9.66
CA ASP A 138 -11.46 -3.65 -9.33
C ASP A 138 -10.69 -4.20 -8.12
N CYS A 139 -11.32 -4.13 -6.96
CA CYS A 139 -10.74 -4.62 -5.72
C CYS A 139 -10.62 -6.17 -5.66
N GLY A 140 -10.99 -6.88 -6.71
CA GLY A 140 -10.83 -8.33 -6.85
C GLY A 140 -9.52 -8.74 -7.53
N GLU A 141 -8.91 -7.84 -8.29
CA GLU A 141 -7.74 -8.14 -9.12
C GLU A 141 -6.41 -7.67 -8.50
N VAL A 142 -5.35 -8.36 -8.91
CA VAL A 142 -3.97 -7.93 -8.61
C VAL A 142 -3.56 -6.91 -9.68
N PRO A 143 -3.13 -5.70 -9.31
CA PRO A 143 -2.62 -4.74 -10.27
C PRO A 143 -1.40 -5.30 -11.03
N ASP A 144 -1.43 -5.19 -12.34
CA ASP A 144 -0.33 -5.57 -13.24
C ASP A 144 0.24 -4.34 -13.93
N PHE A 145 1.57 -4.20 -13.90
CA PHE A 145 2.22 -3.00 -14.45
C PHE A 145 1.98 -2.86 -15.96
N THR A 146 2.09 -3.93 -16.70
CA THR A 146 1.95 -3.90 -18.17
C THR A 146 0.51 -3.70 -18.61
N ARG A 147 -0.44 -4.29 -17.89
CA ARG A 147 -1.87 -4.19 -18.17
C ARG A 147 -2.46 -2.85 -17.71
N ASP A 148 -2.14 -2.43 -16.49
CA ASP A 148 -2.86 -1.35 -15.81
C ASP A 148 -2.08 -0.02 -15.81
N ILE A 149 -0.76 -0.05 -15.72
CA ILE A 149 0.08 1.14 -15.60
C ILE A 149 0.68 1.56 -16.94
N GLN A 150 1.20 0.62 -17.72
CA GLN A 150 1.84 0.94 -19.00
C GLN A 150 0.93 1.71 -19.97
N PRO A 151 -0.37 1.43 -20.11
CA PRO A 151 -1.25 2.23 -20.97
C PRO A 151 -1.32 3.71 -20.55
N ILE A 152 -1.29 3.98 -19.24
CA ILE A 152 -1.26 5.35 -18.69
C ILE A 152 0.03 6.06 -19.10
N LEU A 153 1.17 5.39 -18.89
CA LEU A 153 2.49 5.92 -19.27
C LEU A 153 2.58 6.17 -20.77
N THR A 154 2.07 5.25 -21.57
CA THR A 154 2.04 5.37 -23.04
C THR A 154 1.23 6.60 -23.47
N LYS A 155 0.07 6.81 -22.87
CA LYS A 155 -0.84 7.90 -23.24
C LYS A 155 -0.32 9.28 -22.83
N TYR A 156 0.24 9.41 -21.64
CA TYR A 156 0.52 10.71 -21.04
C TYR A 156 2.02 11.06 -20.94
N CYS A 157 2.92 10.09 -20.98
CA CYS A 157 4.32 10.29 -20.67
C CYS A 157 5.26 9.94 -21.83
N ALA A 158 4.99 8.86 -22.58
CA ALA A 158 5.89 8.36 -23.61
C ALA A 158 6.08 9.31 -24.81
N GLY A 159 5.17 10.28 -25.02
CA GLY A 159 5.35 11.34 -26.01
C GLY A 159 6.62 12.16 -25.81
N CYS A 160 7.02 12.39 -24.55
CA CYS A 160 8.24 13.10 -24.20
C CYS A 160 9.34 12.15 -23.69
N HIS A 161 8.98 11.06 -23.01
CA HIS A 161 9.90 10.08 -22.44
C HIS A 161 10.04 8.86 -23.38
N ASN A 162 10.76 9.03 -24.47
CA ASN A 162 10.99 8.00 -25.50
C ASN A 162 12.43 8.08 -26.01
N PRO A 163 12.92 7.08 -26.74
CA PRO A 163 14.30 7.04 -27.24
C PRO A 163 14.70 8.24 -28.12
N SER A 164 13.74 8.87 -28.81
CA SER A 164 14.02 10.01 -29.72
C SER A 164 14.11 11.34 -28.95
N ASN A 165 13.29 11.54 -27.89
CA ASN A 165 13.29 12.77 -27.09
C ASN A 165 13.90 12.59 -25.70
N PHE A 166 14.06 11.42 -25.22
CA PHE A 166 14.70 10.98 -23.99
C PHE A 166 14.68 12.00 -22.82
N ALA A 167 13.53 12.63 -22.59
CA ALA A 167 13.33 13.64 -21.55
C ALA A 167 13.67 13.06 -20.18
N ALA A 168 14.38 13.84 -19.36
CA ALA A 168 14.90 13.41 -18.04
C ALA A 168 15.72 12.11 -18.08
N LYS A 169 16.19 11.68 -19.25
CA LYS A 169 16.94 10.43 -19.45
C LYS A 169 16.16 9.17 -19.06
N ILE A 170 14.84 9.20 -19.21
CA ILE A 170 13.94 8.10 -18.90
C ILE A 170 13.16 7.71 -20.16
N ASP A 171 13.15 6.41 -20.48
CA ASP A 171 12.31 5.83 -21.54
C ASP A 171 11.11 5.13 -20.91
N LEU A 172 9.91 5.64 -21.19
CA LEU A 172 8.64 5.09 -20.69
C LEU A 172 7.81 4.42 -21.80
N THR A 173 8.41 4.17 -22.95
CA THR A 173 7.74 3.43 -24.02
C THR A 173 7.51 1.96 -23.64
N PRO A 174 6.45 1.32 -24.17
CA PRO A 174 6.19 -0.08 -23.92
C PRO A 174 7.32 -0.97 -24.44
N GLY A 175 7.56 -2.06 -23.76
CA GLY A 175 8.51 -3.07 -24.17
C GLY A 175 9.01 -3.90 -22.98
N MET A 176 9.44 -5.12 -23.25
CA MET A 176 10.01 -6.00 -22.24
C MET A 176 11.53 -5.91 -22.24
N GLY A 177 12.08 -5.88 -21.04
CA GLY A 177 13.47 -6.19 -20.76
C GLY A 177 13.65 -7.70 -20.48
N PRO A 178 14.83 -8.13 -20.06
CA PRO A 178 15.09 -9.54 -19.75
C PRO A 178 14.18 -10.13 -18.67
N ILE A 179 13.78 -9.31 -17.69
CA ILE A 179 12.99 -9.76 -16.52
C ILE A 179 11.76 -8.87 -16.34
N PHE A 180 11.90 -7.55 -16.47
CA PHE A 180 10.84 -6.57 -16.23
C PHE A 180 10.52 -5.75 -17.46
N ALA A 181 9.35 -5.09 -17.47
CA ALA A 181 9.06 -4.06 -18.46
C ALA A 181 10.13 -2.94 -18.41
N ARG A 182 10.58 -2.46 -19.58
CA ARG A 182 11.64 -1.44 -19.65
C ARG A 182 11.28 -0.16 -18.91
N SER A 183 10.07 0.31 -19.07
CA SER A 183 9.54 1.48 -18.37
C SER A 183 9.48 1.30 -16.85
N TYR A 184 9.10 0.10 -16.36
CA TYR A 184 9.15 -0.23 -14.93
C TYR A 184 10.59 -0.12 -14.40
N TYR A 185 11.54 -0.74 -15.12
CA TYR A 185 12.95 -0.69 -14.75
C TYR A 185 13.50 0.73 -14.76
N ALA A 186 13.14 1.53 -15.79
CA ALA A 186 13.56 2.91 -15.91
C ALA A 186 13.07 3.79 -14.74
N LEU A 187 11.80 3.63 -14.34
CA LEU A 187 11.23 4.33 -13.17
C LEU A 187 11.92 3.91 -11.88
N TYR A 188 12.17 2.61 -11.70
CA TYR A 188 12.91 2.12 -10.54
C TYR A 188 14.31 2.73 -10.44
N MET A 189 15.08 2.74 -11.56
CA MET A 189 16.43 3.32 -11.59
C MET A 189 16.41 4.83 -11.38
N ALA A 190 15.37 5.52 -11.80
CA ALA A 190 15.15 6.95 -11.54
C ALA A 190 14.62 7.21 -10.11
N ARG A 191 14.43 6.19 -9.29
CA ARG A 191 13.87 6.25 -7.92
C ARG A 191 12.48 6.90 -7.87
N GLN A 192 11.65 6.60 -8.86
CA GLN A 192 10.26 7.08 -8.95
C GLN A 192 9.24 6.00 -8.56
N LEU A 193 9.69 4.83 -8.13
CA LEU A 193 8.90 3.73 -7.60
C LEU A 193 9.27 3.41 -6.17
#